data_ad3743aab8f0883473cbead4bc1b4c7b
#
_entry.id   ad3743aab8f0883473cbead4bc1b4c7b
#
_cell.length_a   1.000
_cell.length_b   1.000
_cell.length_c   1.000
_cell.angle_alpha   90.00
_cell.angle_beta   90.00
_cell.angle_gamma   90.00
#
_symmetry.space_group_name_H-M   'P 1'
#
loop_
_entity.id
_entity.type
_entity.pdbx_description
1 polymer ?
#
loop_
_entity_poly.entity_id
_entity_poly.type
_entity_poly.pdbx_seq_one_letter_code
_entity_poly.pdbx_strand_id
1 'polypeptide(L)'
;MKKLLKLIGKYKIFLGFSVIFAAISVVLQLYVPVLFGDAIDEVVATHQVNFDMMWYYLRQILVFIVISALATWFMNLLNNRMTYRIVQDIRSQAIRHIQVLPLSYLDQHSTGDIVSRVIADTDILSDGLLLGFTQLFSGIVTIVVTLIFMFSKNVWVTLLVIVLTPFSFVVAKFISSRSYTMFRKQSETRGRQTALIEEMIGGQKVVKAFGYEKESSRRFDEINKELQNYSQKAVFYSSLTNPSTRFVNNIIYAGVALLGAFLIPGGTLTVGGLSVLLSYANQYMKPFNDISSVVTEMQNALACADRIFDLLEQKEETLDAEGAFATVDGNVTIDDVAFSYDKEKELIENFNLDVKPGMRIAIVGPTGCGKTTFINLLMRFYDVDEGKILVDGKDIREVSRHALRSSFGMVLQDTWIKSGTVRDNICFGKPDATDEEIIRAAKEARSWEFIRRLPKGLDTVLHEDSISQGQKQLLCITRVMLCLPPMLILDEATSSIDTRTELQVQEAFDKLMKGRTSFIVAHRLSTIRNASLILVMKDGKIIEQGNHEELLKKGGFYHKLYHSQFEG
;
A
#
# COMPACT_ATOMS: atom_id res chain seq x y z
N MET A 1 11.68 8.29 11.23
CA MET A 1 12.87 7.74 11.91
C MET A 1 12.66 7.36 13.38
N LYS A 2 12.28 8.25 14.30
CA LYS A 2 12.10 7.90 15.75
C LYS A 2 11.14 6.71 15.98
N LYS A 3 10.09 6.58 15.19
CA LYS A 3 9.08 5.49 15.30
C LYS A 3 9.61 4.15 14.86
N LEU A 4 10.35 4.13 13.75
CA LEU A 4 11.03 2.92 13.29
C LEU A 4 12.02 2.43 14.35
N LEU A 5 12.81 3.34 14.93
CA LEU A 5 13.71 3.01 16.05
C LEU A 5 12.96 2.48 17.29
N LYS A 6 11.75 2.98 17.58
CA LYS A 6 10.90 2.48 18.67
C LYS A 6 10.41 1.06 18.39
N LEU A 7 10.04 0.75 17.14
CA LEU A 7 9.66 -0.61 16.73
C LEU A 7 10.84 -1.57 16.80
N ILE A 8 12.00 -1.17 16.28
CA ILE A 8 13.24 -1.94 16.39
C ILE A 8 13.60 -2.17 17.85
N GLY A 9 13.36 -1.19 18.73
CA GLY A 9 13.60 -1.27 20.17
C GLY A 9 12.84 -2.40 20.88
N LYS A 10 11.71 -2.88 20.35
CA LYS A 10 11.03 -4.09 20.86
C LYS A 10 11.90 -5.35 20.67
N TYR A 11 12.77 -5.34 19.66
CA TYR A 11 13.62 -6.48 19.26
C TYR A 11 15.09 -6.29 19.63
N LYS A 12 15.41 -5.36 20.58
CA LYS A 12 16.79 -5.03 21.00
C LYS A 12 17.63 -6.24 21.40
N ILE A 13 17.01 -7.29 21.95
CA ILE A 13 17.71 -8.52 22.35
C ILE A 13 18.19 -9.27 21.10
N PHE A 14 17.36 -9.41 20.08
CA PHE A 14 17.75 -10.04 18.79
C PHE A 14 18.88 -9.24 18.12
N LEU A 15 18.77 -7.90 18.14
CA LEU A 15 19.80 -7.01 17.60
C LEU A 15 21.13 -7.19 18.35
N GLY A 16 21.09 -7.25 19.69
CA GLY A 16 22.28 -7.47 20.52
C GLY A 16 23.00 -8.79 20.18
N PHE A 17 22.25 -9.89 20.12
CA PHE A 17 22.82 -11.17 19.71
C PHE A 17 23.34 -11.16 18.27
N SER A 18 22.64 -10.50 17.33
CA SER A 18 23.10 -10.37 15.96
C SER A 18 24.46 -9.65 15.88
N VAL A 19 24.65 -8.56 16.62
CA VAL A 19 25.92 -7.83 16.68
C VAL A 19 27.03 -8.69 17.31
N ILE A 20 26.74 -9.46 18.35
CA ILE A 20 27.70 -10.39 18.96
C ILE A 20 28.13 -11.45 17.95
N PHE A 21 27.19 -12.10 17.26
CA PHE A 21 27.53 -13.10 16.23
C PHE A 21 28.27 -12.47 15.04
N ALA A 22 27.96 -11.24 14.65
CA ALA A 22 28.72 -10.50 13.65
C ALA A 22 30.16 -10.29 14.09
N ALA A 23 30.37 -9.83 15.32
CA ALA A 23 31.71 -9.62 15.89
C ALA A 23 32.51 -10.92 15.95
N ILE A 24 31.91 -12.00 16.45
CA ILE A 24 32.55 -13.33 16.51
C ILE A 24 32.95 -13.79 15.10
N SER A 25 32.03 -13.71 14.15
CA SER A 25 32.30 -14.11 12.77
C SER A 25 33.44 -13.32 12.15
N VAL A 26 33.41 -11.97 12.27
CA VAL A 26 34.45 -11.10 11.71
C VAL A 26 35.81 -11.34 12.36
N VAL A 27 35.88 -11.46 13.71
CA VAL A 27 37.14 -11.72 14.40
C VAL A 27 37.77 -13.05 13.96
N LEU A 28 36.95 -14.11 13.85
CA LEU A 28 37.43 -15.41 13.40
C LEU A 28 37.89 -15.37 11.94
N GLN A 29 37.13 -14.69 11.06
CA GLN A 29 37.52 -14.50 9.65
C GLN A 29 38.84 -13.74 9.51
N LEU A 30 39.07 -12.72 10.35
CA LEU A 30 40.31 -11.94 10.33
C LEU A 30 41.48 -12.69 10.96
N TYR A 31 41.22 -13.67 11.80
CA TYR A 31 42.30 -14.50 12.38
C TYR A 31 42.82 -15.56 11.41
N VAL A 32 42.00 -16.01 10.46
CA VAL A 32 42.42 -16.98 9.41
C VAL A 32 43.63 -16.51 8.60
N PRO A 33 43.73 -15.26 8.08
CA PRO A 33 44.94 -14.76 7.43
C PRO A 33 46.18 -14.80 8.31
N VAL A 34 46.07 -14.64 9.66
CA VAL A 34 47.21 -14.73 10.58
C VAL A 34 47.78 -16.15 10.58
N LEU A 35 46.90 -17.15 10.74
CA LEU A 35 47.32 -18.56 10.70
C LEU A 35 47.92 -18.94 9.34
N PHE A 36 47.38 -18.34 8.26
CA PHE A 36 47.93 -18.53 6.94
C PHE A 36 49.33 -17.91 6.79
N GLY A 37 49.55 -16.72 7.38
CA GLY A 37 50.83 -16.04 7.41
C GLY A 37 51.88 -16.82 8.23
N ASP A 38 51.48 -17.32 9.42
CA ASP A 38 52.34 -18.13 10.26
C ASP A 38 52.72 -19.45 9.54
N ALA A 39 51.82 -20.07 8.83
CA ALA A 39 52.10 -21.25 8.00
C ALA A 39 53.09 -20.95 6.83
N ILE A 40 52.99 -19.75 6.21
CA ILE A 40 53.94 -19.30 5.19
C ILE A 40 55.34 -19.09 5.80
N ASP A 41 55.43 -18.48 6.94
CA ASP A 41 56.71 -18.22 7.59
C ASP A 41 57.43 -19.53 7.97
N GLU A 42 56.72 -20.60 8.36
CA GLU A 42 57.26 -21.93 8.57
C GLU A 42 57.87 -22.54 7.30
N VAL A 43 57.27 -22.28 6.14
CA VAL A 43 57.78 -22.76 4.83
C VAL A 43 59.02 -21.99 4.39
N VAL A 44 59.05 -20.67 4.64
CA VAL A 44 60.13 -19.78 4.19
C VAL A 44 61.35 -19.80 5.11
N ALA A 45 61.17 -19.98 6.43
CA ALA A 45 62.23 -19.90 7.42
C ALA A 45 63.08 -21.15 7.51
N THR A 46 62.55 -22.32 7.11
CA THR A 46 63.22 -23.62 7.25
C THR A 46 63.50 -24.24 5.90
N HIS A 47 64.74 -24.64 5.63
CA HIS A 47 65.08 -25.44 4.45
C HIS A 47 64.37 -26.82 4.42
N GLN A 48 63.71 -27.21 5.51
CA GLN A 48 62.85 -28.40 5.61
C GLN A 48 61.48 -27.98 6.15
N VAL A 49 60.46 -28.18 5.30
CA VAL A 49 59.05 -27.87 5.63
C VAL A 49 58.59 -28.79 6.76
N ASN A 50 58.11 -28.21 7.85
CA ASN A 50 57.48 -28.96 8.95
C ASN A 50 56.00 -29.23 8.64
N PHE A 51 55.72 -30.42 8.07
CA PHE A 51 54.37 -30.83 7.69
C PHE A 51 53.43 -30.97 8.89
N ASP A 52 53.94 -31.32 10.10
CA ASP A 52 53.11 -31.45 11.30
C ASP A 52 52.54 -30.09 11.75
N MET A 53 53.39 -29.05 11.74
CA MET A 53 52.96 -27.68 12.07
C MET A 53 52.00 -27.14 10.98
N MET A 54 52.25 -27.44 9.72
CA MET A 54 51.35 -27.06 8.64
C MET A 54 49.98 -27.72 8.78
N TRP A 55 49.92 -29.02 9.14
CA TRP A 55 48.66 -29.69 9.44
C TRP A 55 47.93 -29.11 10.65
N TYR A 56 48.70 -28.67 11.66
CA TYR A 56 48.14 -28.00 12.84
C TYR A 56 47.44 -26.68 12.45
N TYR A 57 48.08 -25.79 11.67
CA TYR A 57 47.50 -24.56 11.20
C TYR A 57 46.27 -24.81 10.27
N LEU A 58 46.35 -25.77 9.37
CA LEU A 58 45.22 -26.11 8.49
C LEU A 58 43.99 -26.58 9.28
N ARG A 59 44.17 -27.38 10.33
CA ARG A 59 43.06 -27.80 11.19
C ARG A 59 42.44 -26.60 11.93
N GLN A 60 43.24 -25.69 12.44
CA GLN A 60 42.74 -24.47 13.10
C GLN A 60 41.97 -23.59 12.12
N ILE A 61 42.49 -23.37 10.93
CA ILE A 61 41.82 -22.63 9.87
C ILE A 61 40.45 -23.25 9.56
N LEU A 62 40.39 -24.57 9.40
CA LEU A 62 39.14 -25.29 9.16
C LEU A 62 38.13 -25.07 10.29
N VAL A 63 38.57 -25.21 11.55
CA VAL A 63 37.70 -24.99 12.71
C VAL A 63 37.18 -23.56 12.76
N PHE A 64 38.04 -22.54 12.54
CA PHE A 64 37.63 -21.14 12.55
C PHE A 64 36.68 -20.79 11.41
N ILE A 65 36.88 -21.36 10.22
CA ILE A 65 35.94 -21.21 9.07
C ILE A 65 34.58 -21.78 9.46
N VAL A 66 34.51 -22.98 10.01
CA VAL A 66 33.24 -23.62 10.41
C VAL A 66 32.53 -22.81 11.49
N ILE A 67 33.25 -22.38 12.55
CA ILE A 67 32.64 -21.58 13.62
C ILE A 67 32.16 -20.22 13.08
N SER A 68 32.96 -19.56 12.23
CA SER A 68 32.58 -18.30 11.58
C SER A 68 31.34 -18.45 10.66
N ALA A 69 31.28 -19.54 9.89
CA ALA A 69 30.12 -19.84 9.06
C ALA A 69 28.86 -20.05 9.90
N LEU A 70 28.94 -20.80 10.99
CA LEU A 70 27.84 -20.99 11.95
C LEU A 70 27.43 -19.66 12.59
N ALA A 71 28.39 -18.83 13.03
CA ALA A 71 28.08 -17.52 13.60
C ALA A 71 27.35 -16.60 12.58
N THR A 72 27.82 -16.59 11.33
CA THR A 72 27.16 -15.84 10.24
C THR A 72 25.76 -16.38 9.97
N TRP A 73 25.58 -17.68 9.97
CA TRP A 73 24.27 -18.31 9.78
C TRP A 73 23.29 -17.92 10.88
N PHE A 74 23.71 -18.00 12.16
CA PHE A 74 22.89 -17.55 13.30
C PHE A 74 22.57 -16.06 13.24
N MET A 75 23.55 -15.21 12.89
CA MET A 75 23.33 -13.78 12.67
C MET A 75 22.25 -13.53 11.63
N ASN A 76 22.33 -14.17 10.46
CA ASN A 76 21.36 -14.02 9.39
C ASN A 76 19.97 -14.53 9.81
N LEU A 77 19.89 -15.64 10.54
CA LEU A 77 18.65 -16.18 11.08
C LEU A 77 17.93 -15.17 12.00
N LEU A 78 18.69 -14.53 12.89
CA LEU A 78 18.19 -13.52 13.82
C LEU A 78 17.72 -12.26 13.06
N ASN A 79 18.53 -11.78 12.12
CA ASN A 79 18.20 -10.61 11.31
C ASN A 79 16.93 -10.83 10.47
N ASN A 80 16.83 -11.97 9.80
CA ASN A 80 15.63 -12.35 9.03
C ASN A 80 14.40 -12.40 9.95
N ARG A 81 14.50 -13.12 11.07
CA ARG A 81 13.38 -13.27 12.00
C ARG A 81 12.93 -11.92 12.58
N MET A 82 13.87 -11.05 12.91
CA MET A 82 13.60 -9.70 13.40
C MET A 82 12.92 -8.85 12.34
N THR A 83 13.47 -8.79 11.14
CA THR A 83 12.94 -7.99 10.02
C THR A 83 11.50 -8.40 9.66
N TYR A 84 11.27 -9.70 9.44
CA TYR A 84 9.93 -10.16 9.07
C TYR A 84 8.88 -9.96 10.17
N ARG A 85 9.26 -10.01 11.45
CA ARG A 85 8.35 -9.68 12.54
C ARG A 85 8.01 -8.18 12.60
N ILE A 86 9.01 -7.32 12.39
CA ILE A 86 8.77 -5.87 12.32
C ILE A 86 7.79 -5.55 11.18
N VAL A 87 8.01 -6.14 10.00
CA VAL A 87 7.14 -5.94 8.83
C VAL A 87 5.73 -6.50 9.07
N GLN A 88 5.62 -7.67 9.67
CA GLN A 88 4.33 -8.25 10.07
C GLN A 88 3.56 -7.32 11.02
N ASP A 89 4.24 -6.78 12.04
CA ASP A 89 3.63 -5.84 13.00
C ASP A 89 3.13 -4.58 12.28
N ILE A 90 3.94 -4.02 11.38
CA ILE A 90 3.59 -2.81 10.61
C ILE A 90 2.38 -3.08 9.70
N ARG A 91 2.38 -4.17 8.93
CA ARG A 91 1.24 -4.54 8.07
C ARG A 91 -0.03 -4.75 8.86
N SER A 92 0.06 -5.46 9.99
CA SER A 92 -1.10 -5.70 10.85
C SER A 92 -1.65 -4.41 11.44
N GLN A 93 -0.77 -3.48 11.85
CA GLN A 93 -1.18 -2.17 12.33
C GLN A 93 -1.81 -1.35 11.21
N ALA A 94 -1.22 -1.33 10.00
CA ALA A 94 -1.74 -0.59 8.86
C ALA A 94 -3.15 -1.06 8.47
N ILE A 95 -3.36 -2.37 8.34
CA ILE A 95 -4.68 -2.93 8.01
C ILE A 95 -5.71 -2.60 9.10
N ARG A 96 -5.35 -2.73 10.38
CA ARG A 96 -6.28 -2.37 11.47
C ARG A 96 -6.60 -0.89 11.46
N HIS A 97 -5.61 -0.05 11.22
CA HIS A 97 -5.81 1.40 11.20
C HIS A 97 -6.68 1.84 10.02
N ILE A 98 -6.52 1.25 8.83
CA ILE A 98 -7.39 1.51 7.67
C ILE A 98 -8.86 1.25 7.99
N GLN A 99 -9.18 0.25 8.83
CA GLN A 99 -10.56 -0.07 9.20
C GLN A 99 -11.22 0.99 10.10
N VAL A 100 -10.43 1.83 10.75
CA VAL A 100 -10.90 2.89 11.66
C VAL A 100 -10.68 4.30 11.10
N LEU A 101 -10.15 4.41 9.88
CA LEU A 101 -10.02 5.70 9.20
C LEU A 101 -11.38 6.21 8.72
N PRO A 102 -11.60 7.54 8.74
CA PRO A 102 -12.80 8.13 8.17
C PRO A 102 -12.84 7.92 6.65
N LEU A 103 -14.06 7.79 6.10
CA LEU A 103 -14.25 7.59 4.67
C LEU A 103 -13.64 8.74 3.84
N SER A 104 -13.63 9.96 4.39
CA SER A 104 -12.99 11.13 3.77
C SER A 104 -11.53 10.91 3.40
N TYR A 105 -10.78 10.14 4.19
CA TYR A 105 -9.40 9.80 3.86
C TYR A 105 -9.33 8.83 2.67
N LEU A 106 -10.21 7.84 2.65
CA LEU A 106 -10.27 6.85 1.57
C LEU A 106 -10.71 7.48 0.24
N ASP A 107 -11.64 8.43 0.28
CA ASP A 107 -12.13 9.13 -0.91
C ASP A 107 -11.08 10.09 -1.51
N GLN A 108 -10.19 10.64 -0.67
CA GLN A 108 -9.11 11.53 -1.11
C GLN A 108 -7.87 10.80 -1.66
N HIS A 109 -7.76 9.48 -1.41
CA HIS A 109 -6.61 8.67 -1.82
C HIS A 109 -7.06 7.51 -2.70
N SER A 110 -6.30 7.26 -3.78
CA SER A 110 -6.61 6.10 -4.61
C SER A 110 -6.39 4.79 -3.85
N THR A 111 -7.27 3.81 -4.06
CA THR A 111 -7.11 2.46 -3.49
C THR A 111 -5.75 1.86 -3.81
N GLY A 112 -5.22 2.13 -5.04
CA GLY A 112 -3.90 1.68 -5.46
C GLY A 112 -2.76 2.27 -4.61
N ASP A 113 -2.83 3.56 -4.22
CA ASP A 113 -1.84 4.18 -3.34
C ASP A 113 -1.85 3.56 -1.95
N ILE A 114 -3.05 3.37 -1.36
CA ILE A 114 -3.20 2.73 -0.03
C ILE A 114 -2.65 1.30 -0.04
N VAL A 115 -3.02 0.50 -1.04
CA VAL A 115 -2.53 -0.89 -1.21
C VAL A 115 -1.01 -0.90 -1.42
N SER A 116 -0.46 0.03 -2.22
CA SER A 116 0.98 0.16 -2.43
C SER A 116 1.73 0.45 -1.14
N ARG A 117 1.21 1.32 -0.26
CA ARG A 117 1.81 1.62 1.06
C ARG A 117 1.85 0.38 1.96
N VAL A 118 0.81 -0.45 1.94
CA VAL A 118 0.73 -1.66 2.78
C VAL A 118 1.58 -2.81 2.24
N ILE A 119 1.70 -2.96 0.92
CA ILE A 119 2.41 -4.07 0.29
C ILE A 119 3.79 -3.64 -0.17
N ALA A 120 3.88 -2.81 -1.21
CA ALA A 120 5.15 -2.49 -1.86
C ALA A 120 6.11 -1.73 -0.94
N ASP A 121 5.63 -0.69 -0.24
CA ASP A 121 6.48 0.10 0.66
C ASP A 121 6.98 -0.71 1.85
N THR A 122 6.15 -1.64 2.38
CA THR A 122 6.59 -2.52 3.46
C THR A 122 7.60 -3.56 2.99
N ASP A 123 7.55 -4.02 1.71
CA ASP A 123 8.57 -4.90 1.15
C ASP A 123 9.90 -4.16 0.98
N ILE A 124 9.89 -2.94 0.43
CA ILE A 124 11.10 -2.10 0.31
C ILE A 124 11.69 -1.80 1.70
N LEU A 125 10.84 -1.53 2.69
CA LEU A 125 11.28 -1.36 4.07
C LEU A 125 11.93 -2.63 4.62
N SER A 126 11.35 -3.80 4.35
CA SER A 126 11.92 -5.10 4.73
C SER A 126 13.32 -5.29 4.17
N ASP A 127 13.50 -5.06 2.87
CA ASP A 127 14.78 -5.24 2.18
C ASP A 127 15.84 -4.27 2.71
N GLY A 128 15.48 -3.00 2.90
CA GLY A 128 16.38 -2.01 3.47
C GLY A 128 16.78 -2.30 4.92
N LEU A 129 15.86 -2.77 5.76
CA LEU A 129 16.17 -3.19 7.12
C LEU A 129 17.09 -4.41 7.13
N LEU A 130 16.83 -5.41 6.29
CA LEU A 130 17.62 -6.62 6.20
C LEU A 130 19.05 -6.30 5.75
N LEU A 131 19.21 -5.49 4.70
CA LEU A 131 20.52 -5.02 4.24
C LEU A 131 21.23 -4.18 5.30
N GLY A 132 20.50 -3.29 5.97
CA GLY A 132 21.06 -2.48 7.07
C GLY A 132 21.60 -3.34 8.21
N PHE A 133 20.82 -4.32 8.68
CA PHE A 133 21.24 -5.18 9.78
C PHE A 133 22.35 -6.16 9.39
N THR A 134 22.36 -6.66 8.15
CA THR A 134 23.36 -7.66 7.74
C THR A 134 24.64 -7.02 7.23
N GLN A 135 24.57 -6.00 6.38
CA GLN A 135 25.77 -5.44 5.72
C GLN A 135 26.34 -4.23 6.44
N LEU A 136 25.51 -3.31 6.95
CA LEU A 136 26.02 -2.10 7.57
C LEU A 136 26.68 -2.40 8.92
N PHE A 137 26.05 -3.23 9.77
CA PHE A 137 26.67 -3.61 11.06
C PHE A 137 27.90 -4.46 10.87
N SER A 138 27.85 -5.51 10.04
CA SER A 138 29.01 -6.35 9.79
C SER A 138 30.13 -5.56 9.09
N GLY A 139 29.80 -4.64 8.19
CA GLY A 139 30.76 -3.77 7.51
C GLY A 139 31.49 -2.84 8.48
N ILE A 140 30.78 -2.18 9.40
CA ILE A 140 31.40 -1.32 10.43
C ILE A 140 32.32 -2.14 11.33
N VAL A 141 31.84 -3.29 11.80
CA VAL A 141 32.64 -4.19 12.65
C VAL A 141 33.89 -4.65 11.90
N THR A 142 33.76 -5.05 10.64
CA THR A 142 34.90 -5.45 9.77
C THR A 142 35.92 -4.33 9.65
N ILE A 143 35.53 -3.09 9.37
CA ILE A 143 36.44 -1.95 9.24
C ILE A 143 37.21 -1.74 10.54
N VAL A 144 36.52 -1.66 11.69
CA VAL A 144 37.11 -1.38 12.98
C VAL A 144 38.08 -2.50 13.41
N VAL A 145 37.62 -3.76 13.33
CA VAL A 145 38.41 -4.90 13.75
C VAL A 145 39.63 -5.12 12.83
N THR A 146 39.44 -4.96 11.50
CA THR A 146 40.57 -5.05 10.54
C THR A 146 41.64 -4.00 10.83
N LEU A 147 41.26 -2.76 11.14
CA LEU A 147 42.23 -1.72 11.50
C LEU A 147 42.99 -2.09 12.78
N ILE A 148 42.32 -2.61 13.82
CA ILE A 148 42.96 -3.05 15.04
C ILE A 148 44.01 -4.15 14.74
N PHE A 149 43.63 -5.15 13.93
CA PHE A 149 44.55 -6.23 13.54
C PHE A 149 45.71 -5.71 12.67
N MET A 150 45.47 -4.78 11.75
CA MET A 150 46.53 -4.16 10.94
C MET A 150 47.52 -3.37 11.79
N PHE A 151 47.03 -2.59 12.75
CA PHE A 151 47.90 -1.84 13.67
C PHE A 151 48.74 -2.77 14.52
N SER A 152 48.23 -3.93 14.93
CA SER A 152 48.99 -4.94 15.69
C SER A 152 50.12 -5.58 14.89
N LYS A 153 50.00 -5.60 13.54
CA LYS A 153 51.05 -6.18 12.65
C LYS A 153 52.08 -5.14 12.23
N ASN A 154 51.66 -3.98 11.68
CA ASN A 154 52.58 -2.91 11.31
C ASN A 154 51.88 -1.56 11.18
N VAL A 155 52.37 -0.56 11.95
CA VAL A 155 51.78 0.79 12.01
C VAL A 155 51.94 1.54 10.68
N TRP A 156 53.11 1.45 10.03
CA TRP A 156 53.38 2.21 8.81
C TRP A 156 52.55 1.78 7.63
N VAL A 157 52.36 0.45 7.46
CA VAL A 157 51.49 -0.09 6.42
C VAL A 157 50.03 0.29 6.69
N THR A 158 49.59 0.27 7.93
CA THR A 158 48.24 0.65 8.32
C THR A 158 47.96 2.13 8.01
N LEU A 159 48.90 3.02 8.34
CA LEU A 159 48.81 4.45 8.03
C LEU A 159 48.73 4.70 6.52
N LEU A 160 49.51 3.97 5.72
CA LEU A 160 49.43 4.05 4.25
C LEU A 160 48.00 3.74 3.76
N VAL A 161 47.39 2.63 4.24
CA VAL A 161 46.04 2.25 3.88
C VAL A 161 45.03 3.32 4.27
N ILE A 162 45.10 3.84 5.50
CA ILE A 162 44.21 4.90 6.00
C ILE A 162 44.32 6.17 5.14
N VAL A 163 45.54 6.60 4.78
CA VAL A 163 45.76 7.81 3.97
C VAL A 163 45.27 7.65 2.55
N LEU A 164 45.35 6.46 1.96
CA LEU A 164 44.90 6.20 0.59
C LEU A 164 43.40 5.93 0.48
N THR A 165 42.73 5.52 1.56
CA THR A 165 41.27 5.21 1.57
C THR A 165 40.39 6.39 1.14
N PRO A 166 40.61 7.65 1.57
CA PRO A 166 39.80 8.78 1.12
C PRO A 166 39.79 8.95 -0.40
N PHE A 167 40.86 8.57 -1.11
CA PHE A 167 40.91 8.62 -2.56
C PHE A 167 39.86 7.71 -3.21
N SER A 168 39.63 6.52 -2.64
CA SER A 168 38.55 5.62 -3.08
C SER A 168 37.17 6.26 -2.94
N PHE A 169 36.92 7.00 -1.84
CA PHE A 169 35.66 7.73 -1.65
C PHE A 169 35.45 8.85 -2.67
N VAL A 170 36.48 9.59 -3.00
CA VAL A 170 36.38 10.67 -3.99
C VAL A 170 35.98 10.10 -5.36
N VAL A 171 36.62 9.02 -5.80
CA VAL A 171 36.32 8.35 -7.06
C VAL A 171 34.90 7.77 -7.05
N ALA A 172 34.53 7.04 -5.97
CA ALA A 172 33.21 6.46 -5.82
C ALA A 172 32.10 7.54 -5.83
N LYS A 173 32.28 8.66 -5.10
CA LYS A 173 31.34 9.78 -5.06
C LYS A 173 31.16 10.43 -6.42
N PHE A 174 32.24 10.64 -7.17
CA PHE A 174 32.18 11.24 -8.51
C PHE A 174 31.33 10.36 -9.46
N ILE A 175 31.59 9.06 -9.50
CA ILE A 175 30.89 8.13 -10.39
C ILE A 175 29.43 7.98 -9.94
N SER A 176 29.18 7.80 -8.65
CA SER A 176 27.83 7.64 -8.07
C SER A 176 26.95 8.86 -8.35
N SER A 177 27.49 10.07 -8.22
CA SER A 177 26.74 11.31 -8.52
C SER A 177 26.30 11.38 -9.99
N ARG A 178 27.16 10.95 -10.93
CA ARG A 178 26.84 10.91 -12.36
C ARG A 178 25.81 9.82 -12.67
N SER A 179 26.00 8.65 -12.08
CA SER A 179 25.08 7.52 -12.19
C SER A 179 23.69 7.88 -11.67
N TYR A 180 23.59 8.47 -10.48
CA TYR A 180 22.33 8.91 -9.87
C TYR A 180 21.56 9.88 -10.77
N THR A 181 22.24 10.88 -11.35
CA THR A 181 21.61 11.84 -12.27
C THR A 181 21.00 11.15 -13.49
N MET A 182 21.68 10.14 -14.03
CA MET A 182 21.19 9.40 -15.20
C MET A 182 20.04 8.46 -14.83
N PHE A 183 20.10 7.76 -13.68
CA PHE A 183 19.01 6.92 -13.20
C PHE A 183 17.75 7.74 -12.90
N ARG A 184 17.90 8.94 -12.35
CA ARG A 184 16.77 9.84 -12.12
C ARG A 184 16.08 10.20 -13.45
N LYS A 185 16.86 10.64 -14.46
CA LYS A 185 16.31 10.94 -15.80
C LYS A 185 15.66 9.71 -16.45
N GLN A 186 16.26 8.55 -16.30
CA GLN A 186 15.69 7.27 -16.76
C GLN A 186 14.34 7.00 -16.11
N SER A 187 14.24 7.18 -14.78
CA SER A 187 13.00 6.98 -14.02
C SER A 187 11.90 7.96 -14.44
N GLU A 188 12.23 9.25 -14.59
CA GLU A 188 11.30 10.28 -15.07
C GLU A 188 10.78 9.96 -16.48
N THR A 189 11.68 9.54 -17.40
CA THR A 189 11.30 9.18 -18.78
C THR A 189 10.49 7.88 -18.81
N ARG A 190 10.81 6.90 -17.97
CA ARG A 190 10.02 5.67 -17.81
C ARG A 190 8.62 5.96 -17.32
N GLY A 191 8.44 6.88 -16.36
CA GLY A 191 7.13 7.33 -15.90
C GLY A 191 6.29 7.91 -17.04
N ARG A 192 6.88 8.77 -17.90
CA ARG A 192 6.20 9.31 -19.10
C ARG A 192 5.81 8.20 -20.10
N GLN A 193 6.69 7.21 -20.30
CA GLN A 193 6.42 6.06 -21.18
C GLN A 193 5.26 5.23 -20.64
N THR A 194 5.25 4.91 -19.34
CA THR A 194 4.18 4.15 -18.69
C THR A 194 2.85 4.88 -18.80
N ALA A 195 2.81 6.18 -18.52
CA ALA A 195 1.59 6.98 -18.65
C ALA A 195 1.03 6.95 -20.10
N LEU A 196 1.89 7.07 -21.11
CA LEU A 196 1.48 6.96 -22.51
C LEU A 196 0.91 5.56 -22.83
N ILE A 197 1.55 4.50 -22.33
CA ILE A 197 1.09 3.12 -22.53
C ILE A 197 -0.30 2.93 -21.89
N GLU A 198 -0.48 3.36 -20.65
CA GLU A 198 -1.77 3.27 -19.94
C GLU A 198 -2.87 4.04 -20.68
N GLU A 199 -2.57 5.27 -21.14
CA GLU A 199 -3.51 6.08 -21.93
C GLU A 199 -3.89 5.37 -23.24
N MET A 200 -2.93 4.90 -24.00
CA MET A 200 -3.18 4.28 -25.31
C MET A 200 -3.85 2.91 -25.19
N ILE A 201 -3.46 2.08 -24.22
CA ILE A 201 -4.08 0.77 -23.97
C ILE A 201 -5.49 0.94 -23.39
N GLY A 202 -5.66 1.81 -22.39
CA GLY A 202 -6.98 2.12 -21.81
C GLY A 202 -7.94 2.69 -22.85
N GLY A 203 -7.46 3.53 -23.76
CA GLY A 203 -8.19 4.12 -24.88
C GLY A 203 -8.15 3.31 -26.17
N GLN A 204 -7.76 2.02 -26.19
CA GLN A 204 -7.48 1.25 -27.42
C GLN A 204 -8.65 1.22 -28.41
N LYS A 205 -9.90 1.20 -27.92
CA LYS A 205 -11.09 1.29 -28.80
C LYS A 205 -11.15 2.62 -29.55
N VAL A 206 -10.79 3.71 -28.89
CA VAL A 206 -10.76 5.06 -29.47
C VAL A 206 -9.59 5.18 -30.45
N VAL A 207 -8.40 4.71 -30.05
CA VAL A 207 -7.23 4.68 -30.92
C VAL A 207 -7.53 3.99 -32.24
N LYS A 208 -8.19 2.81 -32.21
CA LYS A 208 -8.61 2.08 -33.41
C LYS A 208 -9.72 2.78 -34.18
N ALA A 209 -10.72 3.31 -33.50
CA ALA A 209 -11.85 3.98 -34.15
C ALA A 209 -11.43 5.22 -34.96
N PHE A 210 -10.40 5.92 -34.52
CA PHE A 210 -9.87 7.12 -35.18
C PHE A 210 -8.59 6.88 -36.00
N GLY A 211 -8.13 5.63 -36.14
CA GLY A 211 -6.93 5.28 -36.92
C GLY A 211 -5.64 5.93 -36.37
N TYR A 212 -5.54 6.09 -35.05
CA TYR A 212 -4.47 6.84 -34.38
C TYR A 212 -3.23 5.97 -34.06
N GLU A 213 -3.17 4.72 -34.55
CA GLU A 213 -2.13 3.74 -34.21
C GLU A 213 -0.73 4.21 -34.62
N LYS A 214 -0.62 4.83 -35.80
CA LYS A 214 0.68 5.31 -36.31
C LYS A 214 1.22 6.45 -35.44
N GLU A 215 0.36 7.38 -35.04
CA GLU A 215 0.76 8.51 -34.20
C GLU A 215 1.08 8.05 -32.76
N SER A 216 0.30 7.10 -32.23
CA SER A 216 0.58 6.47 -30.93
C SER A 216 1.97 5.79 -30.94
N SER A 217 2.25 5.00 -31.98
CA SER A 217 3.56 4.35 -32.13
C SER A 217 4.70 5.35 -32.28
N ARG A 218 4.50 6.42 -33.06
CA ARG A 218 5.51 7.48 -33.22
C ARG A 218 5.86 8.14 -31.88
N ARG A 219 4.85 8.52 -31.09
CA ARG A 219 5.05 9.10 -29.74
C ARG A 219 5.77 8.14 -28.81
N PHE A 220 5.39 6.86 -28.85
CA PHE A 220 6.05 5.84 -28.07
C PHE A 220 7.53 5.71 -28.44
N ASP A 221 7.85 5.65 -29.75
CA ASP A 221 9.21 5.52 -30.24
C ASP A 221 10.10 6.70 -29.83
N GLU A 222 9.56 7.93 -29.83
CA GLU A 222 10.29 9.12 -29.38
C GLU A 222 10.69 9.00 -27.91
N ILE A 223 9.72 8.69 -27.03
CA ILE A 223 9.99 8.50 -25.60
C ILE A 223 10.91 7.30 -25.36
N ASN A 224 10.68 6.21 -26.08
CA ASN A 224 11.49 5.00 -25.97
C ASN A 224 12.97 5.23 -26.37
N LYS A 225 13.21 6.03 -27.40
CA LYS A 225 14.56 6.43 -27.81
C LYS A 225 15.24 7.31 -26.77
N GLU A 226 14.50 8.23 -26.17
CA GLU A 226 14.99 9.05 -25.05
C GLU A 226 15.33 8.16 -23.83
N LEU A 227 14.45 7.23 -23.49
CA LEU A 227 14.64 6.26 -22.40
C LEU A 227 15.86 5.37 -22.65
N GLN A 228 16.03 4.87 -23.89
CA GLN A 228 17.20 4.10 -24.29
C GLN A 228 18.50 4.87 -24.04
N ASN A 229 18.57 6.15 -24.43
CA ASN A 229 19.76 6.99 -24.24
C ASN A 229 20.09 7.18 -22.74
N TYR A 230 19.08 7.47 -21.90
CA TYR A 230 19.30 7.60 -20.46
C TYR A 230 19.64 6.27 -19.80
N SER A 231 18.98 5.18 -20.21
CA SER A 231 19.27 3.84 -19.71
C SER A 231 20.70 3.41 -20.03
N GLN A 232 21.14 3.61 -21.27
CA GLN A 232 22.50 3.29 -21.68
C GLN A 232 23.54 4.08 -20.86
N LYS A 233 23.32 5.39 -20.66
CA LYS A 233 24.21 6.22 -19.86
C LYS A 233 24.20 5.84 -18.38
N ALA A 234 23.01 5.54 -17.83
CA ALA A 234 22.86 5.11 -16.44
C ALA A 234 23.63 3.81 -16.18
N VAL A 235 23.44 2.79 -17.05
CA VAL A 235 24.16 1.51 -16.98
C VAL A 235 25.65 1.71 -17.18
N PHE A 236 26.08 2.54 -18.14
CA PHE A 236 27.49 2.83 -18.37
C PHE A 236 28.17 3.41 -17.13
N TYR A 237 27.62 4.50 -16.54
CA TYR A 237 28.20 5.08 -15.31
C TYR A 237 28.14 4.10 -14.13
N SER A 238 27.05 3.37 -13.97
CA SER A 238 26.93 2.37 -12.90
C SER A 238 27.99 1.27 -13.06
N SER A 239 28.20 0.79 -14.29
CA SER A 239 29.19 -0.25 -14.58
C SER A 239 30.64 0.19 -14.34
N LEU A 240 30.93 1.50 -14.39
CA LEU A 240 32.25 2.04 -14.08
C LEU A 240 32.59 1.98 -12.58
N THR A 241 31.61 1.86 -11.70
CA THR A 241 31.82 1.91 -10.24
C THR A 241 32.77 0.78 -9.80
N ASN A 242 32.46 -0.46 -10.14
CA ASN A 242 33.26 -1.62 -9.73
C ASN A 242 34.69 -1.63 -10.31
N PRO A 243 34.92 -1.41 -11.64
CA PRO A 243 36.28 -1.33 -12.16
C PRO A 243 37.09 -0.21 -11.54
N SER A 244 36.50 0.97 -11.32
CA SER A 244 37.22 2.14 -10.77
C SER A 244 37.59 1.94 -9.30
N THR A 245 36.67 1.39 -8.49
CA THR A 245 36.98 1.06 -7.08
C THR A 245 38.03 -0.03 -7.00
N ARG A 246 37.95 -1.08 -7.84
CA ARG A 246 38.97 -2.13 -7.92
C ARG A 246 40.34 -1.57 -8.34
N PHE A 247 40.37 -0.62 -9.26
CA PHE A 247 41.62 0.04 -9.66
C PHE A 247 42.27 0.76 -8.49
N VAL A 248 41.50 1.55 -7.72
CA VAL A 248 42.01 2.21 -6.52
C VAL A 248 42.47 1.20 -5.47
N ASN A 249 41.67 0.15 -5.24
CA ASN A 249 42.02 -0.92 -4.30
C ASN A 249 43.35 -1.63 -4.69
N ASN A 250 43.56 -1.84 -5.99
CA ASN A 250 44.82 -2.44 -6.50
C ASN A 250 46.00 -1.48 -6.31
N ILE A 251 45.82 -0.16 -6.40
CA ILE A 251 46.87 0.82 -6.06
C ILE A 251 47.23 0.72 -4.57
N ILE A 252 46.22 0.66 -3.69
CA ILE A 252 46.44 0.47 -2.26
C ILE A 252 47.16 -0.85 -1.99
N TYR A 253 46.71 -1.94 -2.60
CA TYR A 253 47.31 -3.25 -2.51
C TYR A 253 48.78 -3.25 -2.97
N ALA A 254 49.08 -2.63 -4.12
CA ALA A 254 50.45 -2.47 -4.60
C ALA A 254 51.31 -1.61 -3.66
N GLY A 255 50.75 -0.54 -3.10
CA GLY A 255 51.41 0.27 -2.07
C GLY A 255 51.78 -0.53 -0.81
N VAL A 256 50.83 -1.35 -0.34
CA VAL A 256 51.07 -2.27 0.80
C VAL A 256 52.15 -3.29 0.46
N ALA A 257 52.11 -3.89 -0.75
CA ALA A 257 53.10 -4.84 -1.21
C ALA A 257 54.52 -4.24 -1.28
N LEU A 258 54.63 -3.05 -1.90
CA LEU A 258 55.92 -2.35 -2.03
C LEU A 258 56.47 -1.93 -0.67
N LEU A 259 55.69 -1.26 0.18
CA LEU A 259 56.13 -0.82 1.49
C LEU A 259 56.50 -2.03 2.39
N GLY A 260 55.67 -3.08 2.36
CA GLY A 260 55.92 -4.31 3.09
C GLY A 260 57.19 -5.05 2.63
N ALA A 261 57.42 -5.09 1.29
CA ALA A 261 58.66 -5.69 0.76
C ALA A 261 59.91 -4.93 1.21
N PHE A 262 59.86 -3.60 1.35
CA PHE A 262 60.97 -2.81 1.91
C PHE A 262 61.18 -3.03 3.39
N LEU A 263 60.17 -3.43 4.15
CA LEU A 263 60.27 -3.66 5.61
C LEU A 263 60.80 -5.06 5.97
N ILE A 264 60.74 -6.03 5.03
CA ILE A 264 61.21 -7.41 5.27
C ILE A 264 62.73 -7.48 5.49
N PRO A 265 63.60 -6.89 4.64
CA PRO A 265 65.05 -6.96 4.85
C PRO A 265 65.51 -6.31 6.17
N GLY A 266 64.74 -5.34 6.69
CA GLY A 266 64.97 -4.70 7.98
C GLY A 266 64.52 -5.51 9.18
N GLY A 267 63.97 -6.71 8.99
CA GLY A 267 63.49 -7.61 10.06
C GLY A 267 62.25 -7.12 10.81
N THR A 268 61.61 -6.04 10.34
CA THR A 268 60.39 -5.47 10.96
C THR A 268 59.11 -6.15 10.52
N LEU A 269 59.15 -6.94 9.46
CA LEU A 269 58.02 -7.67 8.90
C LEU A 269 58.51 -9.00 8.31
N THR A 270 57.72 -10.08 8.48
CA THR A 270 57.97 -11.39 7.83
C THR A 270 57.24 -11.48 6.49
N VAL A 271 57.56 -12.47 5.68
CA VAL A 271 56.86 -12.76 4.40
C VAL A 271 55.40 -13.13 4.69
N GLY A 272 55.14 -13.96 5.69
CA GLY A 272 53.81 -14.30 6.15
C GLY A 272 53.07 -13.08 6.70
N GLY A 273 53.75 -12.22 7.48
CA GLY A 273 53.19 -10.96 7.97
C GLY A 273 52.76 -10.01 6.82
N LEU A 274 53.52 -9.94 5.71
CA LEU A 274 53.12 -9.21 4.53
C LEU A 274 51.88 -9.81 3.89
N SER A 275 51.81 -11.13 3.76
CA SER A 275 50.63 -11.84 3.24
C SER A 275 49.36 -11.52 4.07
N VAL A 276 49.50 -11.47 5.41
CA VAL A 276 48.40 -11.06 6.31
C VAL A 276 47.95 -9.64 6.03
N LEU A 277 48.86 -8.68 5.92
CA LEU A 277 48.55 -7.27 5.66
C LEU A 277 47.90 -7.06 4.30
N LEU A 278 48.30 -7.79 3.26
CA LEU A 278 47.66 -7.79 1.94
C LEU A 278 46.22 -8.32 2.01
N SER A 279 46.01 -9.40 2.77
CA SER A 279 44.65 -9.93 3.00
C SER A 279 43.78 -8.92 3.76
N TYR A 280 44.34 -8.26 4.76
CA TYR A 280 43.62 -7.24 5.53
C TYR A 280 43.31 -5.99 4.70
N ALA A 281 44.21 -5.54 3.85
CA ALA A 281 43.95 -4.45 2.92
C ALA A 281 42.72 -4.74 2.03
N ASN A 282 42.62 -5.95 1.49
CA ASN A 282 41.45 -6.37 0.73
C ASN A 282 40.16 -6.43 1.55
N GLN A 283 40.22 -7.01 2.76
CA GLN A 283 39.07 -7.14 3.65
C GLN A 283 38.60 -5.77 4.18
N TYR A 284 39.52 -4.86 4.45
CA TYR A 284 39.22 -3.49 4.87
C TYR A 284 38.48 -2.68 3.79
N MET A 285 38.86 -2.88 2.51
CA MET A 285 38.28 -2.13 1.40
C MET A 285 36.90 -2.64 0.96
N LYS A 286 36.57 -3.90 1.25
CA LYS A 286 35.31 -4.52 0.82
C LYS A 286 34.07 -3.81 1.34
N PRO A 287 33.92 -3.51 2.65
CA PRO A 287 32.74 -2.83 3.18
C PRO A 287 32.49 -1.44 2.58
N PHE A 288 33.53 -0.72 2.16
CA PHE A 288 33.38 0.59 1.53
C PHE A 288 32.69 0.53 0.16
N ASN A 289 32.90 -0.56 -0.58
CA ASN A 289 32.19 -0.79 -1.84
C ASN A 289 30.72 -1.12 -1.61
N ASP A 290 30.41 -1.85 -0.53
CA ASP A 290 29.05 -2.30 -0.21
C ASP A 290 28.22 -1.19 0.47
N ILE A 291 28.84 -0.33 1.28
CA ILE A 291 28.15 0.76 2.03
C ILE A 291 27.38 1.70 1.10
N SER A 292 27.91 2.01 -0.08
CA SER A 292 27.25 2.93 -1.01
C SER A 292 25.88 2.42 -1.48
N SER A 293 25.77 1.12 -1.79
CA SER A 293 24.51 0.49 -2.18
C SER A 293 23.56 0.37 -0.99
N VAL A 294 24.06 -0.02 0.18
CA VAL A 294 23.28 -0.14 1.42
C VAL A 294 22.69 1.19 1.85
N VAL A 295 23.46 2.29 1.75
CA VAL A 295 22.97 3.64 2.09
C VAL A 295 21.81 4.05 1.17
N THR A 296 21.89 3.75 -0.14
CA THR A 296 20.83 4.06 -1.09
C THR A 296 19.55 3.26 -0.76
N GLU A 297 19.67 1.96 -0.55
CA GLU A 297 18.52 1.11 -0.19
C GLU A 297 17.92 1.51 1.16
N MET A 298 18.75 1.89 2.12
CA MET A 298 18.28 2.40 3.40
C MET A 298 17.53 3.73 3.26
N GLN A 299 17.97 4.64 2.38
CA GLN A 299 17.25 5.88 2.10
C GLN A 299 15.88 5.61 1.45
N ASN A 300 15.81 4.68 0.51
CA ASN A 300 14.55 4.23 -0.09
C ASN A 300 13.62 3.63 0.97
N ALA A 301 14.14 2.74 1.80
CA ALA A 301 13.39 2.12 2.89
C ALA A 301 12.87 3.14 3.91
N LEU A 302 13.66 4.17 4.24
CA LEU A 302 13.24 5.25 5.14
C LEU A 302 12.12 6.10 4.51
N ALA A 303 12.20 6.42 3.22
CA ALA A 303 11.15 7.14 2.52
C ALA A 303 9.84 6.34 2.48
N CYS A 304 9.91 5.02 2.24
CA CYS A 304 8.75 4.13 2.33
C CYS A 304 8.20 4.05 3.76
N ALA A 305 9.08 3.98 4.77
CA ALA A 305 8.67 4.00 6.17
C ALA A 305 7.91 5.28 6.53
N ASP A 306 8.38 6.44 6.08
CA ASP A 306 7.71 7.72 6.33
C ASP A 306 6.29 7.70 5.72
N ARG A 307 6.09 7.21 4.48
CA ARG A 307 4.75 7.08 3.87
C ARG A 307 3.83 6.11 4.63
N ILE A 308 4.38 5.01 5.14
CA ILE A 308 3.62 4.05 5.96
C ILE A 308 3.22 4.70 7.30
N PHE A 309 4.14 5.42 7.94
CA PHE A 309 3.84 6.12 9.19
C PHE A 309 2.88 7.28 9.01
N ASP A 310 2.92 7.98 7.89
CA ASP A 310 1.92 8.99 7.53
C ASP A 310 0.51 8.38 7.48
N LEU A 311 0.36 7.17 6.93
CA LEU A 311 -0.89 6.44 6.96
C LEU A 311 -1.30 6.09 8.40
N LEU A 312 -0.38 5.57 9.20
CA LEU A 312 -0.63 5.15 10.60
C LEU A 312 -0.91 6.33 11.57
N GLU A 313 -0.60 7.56 11.16
CA GLU A 313 -0.81 8.79 11.95
C GLU A 313 -2.07 9.55 11.57
N GLN A 314 -2.74 9.12 10.51
CA GLN A 314 -4.01 9.73 10.15
C GLN A 314 -4.98 9.64 11.33
N LYS A 315 -5.76 10.68 11.50
CA LYS A 315 -6.76 10.71 12.56
C LYS A 315 -7.78 9.61 12.33
N GLU A 316 -8.01 8.82 13.35
CA GLU A 316 -9.10 7.85 13.35
C GLU A 316 -10.45 8.58 13.26
N GLU A 317 -11.45 7.87 12.79
CA GLU A 317 -12.85 8.34 12.83
C GLU A 317 -13.19 8.78 14.26
N THR A 318 -14.04 9.79 14.41
CA THR A 318 -14.47 10.27 15.73
C THR A 318 -14.96 9.11 16.60
N LEU A 319 -14.67 9.13 17.89
CA LEU A 319 -15.10 8.08 18.83
C LEU A 319 -16.59 7.81 18.63
N ASP A 320 -16.93 6.53 18.55
CA ASP A 320 -18.32 6.12 18.40
C ASP A 320 -19.08 6.29 19.71
N ALA A 321 -20.34 6.70 19.61
CA ALA A 321 -21.20 6.80 20.77
C ALA A 321 -21.63 5.39 21.23
N GLU A 322 -21.87 5.20 22.51
CA GLU A 322 -22.42 3.94 23.06
C GLU A 322 -23.94 3.84 22.94
N GLY A 323 -24.61 4.93 22.49
CA GLY A 323 -26.05 4.98 22.33
C GLY A 323 -26.59 3.98 21.33
N ALA A 324 -27.78 3.45 21.57
CA ALA A 324 -28.52 2.61 20.66
C ALA A 324 -29.97 3.09 20.54
N PHE A 325 -30.65 2.68 19.48
CA PHE A 325 -32.09 2.84 19.36
C PHE A 325 -32.79 1.71 20.13
N ALA A 326 -33.86 2.04 20.87
CA ALA A 326 -34.70 1.01 21.47
C ALA A 326 -35.53 0.28 20.41
N THR A 327 -36.13 1.06 19.51
CA THR A 327 -36.82 0.65 18.28
C THR A 327 -36.59 1.72 17.25
N VAL A 328 -36.67 1.39 15.96
CA VAL A 328 -36.58 2.38 14.89
C VAL A 328 -37.86 2.35 14.07
N ASP A 329 -38.65 3.41 14.16
CA ASP A 329 -39.87 3.61 13.39
C ASP A 329 -39.59 4.25 12.02
N GLY A 330 -38.46 4.97 11.92
CA GLY A 330 -37.98 5.58 10.70
C GLY A 330 -38.47 7.02 10.49
N ASN A 331 -38.67 7.78 11.55
CA ASN A 331 -38.82 9.22 11.48
C ASN A 331 -37.44 9.88 11.33
N VAL A 332 -37.28 10.75 10.33
CA VAL A 332 -36.01 11.46 10.09
C VAL A 332 -36.25 12.94 10.02
N THR A 333 -35.61 13.69 10.92
CA THR A 333 -35.67 15.15 10.94
C THR A 333 -34.29 15.73 10.72
N ILE A 334 -34.14 16.63 9.77
CA ILE A 334 -32.92 17.35 9.46
C ILE A 334 -33.17 18.82 9.76
N ASP A 335 -32.35 19.39 10.63
CA ASP A 335 -32.52 20.71 11.19
C ASP A 335 -31.25 21.54 10.89
N ASP A 336 -31.41 22.48 9.97
CA ASP A 336 -30.42 23.50 9.57
C ASP A 336 -29.03 22.93 9.26
N VAL A 337 -28.98 21.84 8.48
CA VAL A 337 -27.72 21.15 8.17
C VAL A 337 -26.94 21.92 7.12
N ALA A 338 -25.63 22.13 7.43
CA ALA A 338 -24.61 22.56 6.48
C ALA A 338 -23.48 21.55 6.42
N PHE A 339 -22.90 21.39 5.22
CA PHE A 339 -21.80 20.48 4.98
C PHE A 339 -20.99 20.84 3.74
N SER A 340 -19.65 20.67 3.84
CA SER A 340 -18.70 20.81 2.75
C SER A 340 -17.62 19.73 2.80
N TYR A 341 -17.26 19.16 1.65
CA TYR A 341 -16.04 18.31 1.55
C TYR A 341 -14.76 19.13 1.63
N ASP A 342 -14.80 20.34 1.11
CA ASP A 342 -13.72 21.33 1.16
C ASP A 342 -14.27 22.61 1.80
N LYS A 343 -13.64 23.06 2.87
CA LYS A 343 -14.09 24.24 3.64
C LYS A 343 -14.12 25.54 2.83
N GLU A 344 -13.46 25.56 1.65
CA GLU A 344 -13.51 26.71 0.74
C GLU A 344 -14.73 26.68 -0.20
N LYS A 345 -15.49 25.57 -0.23
CA LYS A 345 -16.56 25.36 -1.21
C LYS A 345 -17.81 24.82 -0.50
N GLU A 346 -18.69 25.71 -0.09
CA GLU A 346 -19.99 25.33 0.48
C GLU A 346 -20.77 24.45 -0.50
N LEU A 347 -21.23 23.28 -0.03
CA LEU A 347 -21.97 22.33 -0.87
C LEU A 347 -23.43 22.19 -0.43
N ILE A 348 -23.69 22.04 0.86
CA ILE A 348 -25.03 21.95 1.45
C ILE A 348 -25.18 23.06 2.48
N GLU A 349 -26.25 23.86 2.37
CA GLU A 349 -26.56 24.96 3.28
C GLU A 349 -28.06 24.97 3.62
N ASN A 350 -28.36 25.30 4.88
CA ASN A 350 -29.72 25.48 5.38
C ASN A 350 -30.68 24.33 4.97
N PHE A 351 -30.17 23.09 5.03
CA PHE A 351 -30.93 21.93 4.60
C PHE A 351 -31.86 21.47 5.71
N ASN A 352 -33.19 21.62 5.44
CA ASN A 352 -34.26 21.29 6.38
C ASN A 352 -35.20 20.27 5.78
N LEU A 353 -35.53 19.20 6.52
CA LEU A 353 -36.41 18.13 6.06
C LEU A 353 -37.07 17.42 7.24
N ASP A 354 -38.39 17.14 7.13
CA ASP A 354 -39.13 16.31 8.06
C ASP A 354 -39.77 15.14 7.33
N VAL A 355 -39.40 13.92 7.71
CA VAL A 355 -39.82 12.66 7.09
C VAL A 355 -40.52 11.78 8.11
N LYS A 356 -41.76 11.42 7.85
CA LYS A 356 -42.54 10.52 8.71
C LYS A 356 -42.30 9.05 8.35
N PRO A 357 -42.50 8.12 9.31
CA PRO A 357 -42.38 6.70 9.07
C PRO A 357 -43.17 6.21 7.84
N GLY A 358 -42.54 5.38 7.02
CA GLY A 358 -43.18 4.78 5.84
C GLY A 358 -43.27 5.68 4.62
N MET A 359 -42.79 6.92 4.68
CA MET A 359 -42.75 7.81 3.52
C MET A 359 -41.74 7.36 2.48
N ARG A 360 -42.05 7.58 1.21
CA ARG A 360 -41.14 7.41 0.07
C ARG A 360 -40.67 8.78 -0.40
N ILE A 361 -39.38 9.05 -0.26
CA ILE A 361 -38.75 10.32 -0.58
C ILE A 361 -37.94 10.15 -1.87
N ALA A 362 -38.36 10.80 -2.95
CA ALA A 362 -37.58 10.84 -4.20
C ALA A 362 -36.68 12.07 -4.23
N ILE A 363 -35.38 11.85 -4.43
CA ILE A 363 -34.37 12.90 -4.53
C ILE A 363 -34.05 13.09 -6.01
N VAL A 364 -34.35 14.24 -6.55
CA VAL A 364 -34.16 14.57 -7.97
C VAL A 364 -33.32 15.83 -8.12
N GLY A 365 -32.56 15.91 -9.21
CA GLY A 365 -31.71 17.07 -9.53
C GLY A 365 -30.57 16.72 -10.46
N PRO A 366 -29.90 17.70 -11.05
CA PRO A 366 -28.77 17.48 -11.95
C PRO A 366 -27.62 16.75 -11.28
N THR A 367 -26.70 16.20 -12.09
CA THR A 367 -25.47 15.59 -11.59
C THR A 367 -24.65 16.61 -10.81
N GLY A 368 -24.10 16.22 -9.66
CA GLY A 368 -23.30 17.10 -8.81
C GLY A 368 -24.09 18.02 -7.88
N CYS A 369 -25.44 17.95 -7.82
CA CYS A 369 -26.23 18.79 -6.93
C CYS A 369 -26.25 18.37 -5.45
N GLY A 370 -25.53 17.33 -5.05
CA GLY A 370 -25.40 16.91 -3.64
C GLY A 370 -26.24 15.69 -3.22
N LYS A 371 -26.89 14.95 -4.17
CA LYS A 371 -27.72 13.76 -3.83
C LYS A 371 -26.95 12.69 -3.06
N THR A 372 -25.79 12.30 -3.56
CA THR A 372 -24.91 11.31 -2.90
C THR A 372 -24.37 11.85 -1.57
N THR A 373 -24.06 13.14 -1.50
CA THR A 373 -23.63 13.79 -0.25
C THR A 373 -24.69 13.69 0.83
N PHE A 374 -25.96 13.94 0.49
CA PHE A 374 -27.08 13.78 1.40
C PHE A 374 -27.16 12.34 1.96
N ILE A 375 -27.03 11.32 1.08
CA ILE A 375 -26.99 9.92 1.52
C ILE A 375 -25.81 9.65 2.46
N ASN A 376 -24.64 10.18 2.15
CA ASN A 376 -23.45 10.02 2.98
C ASN A 376 -23.63 10.63 4.37
N LEU A 377 -24.35 11.75 4.48
CA LEU A 377 -24.68 12.38 5.76
C LEU A 377 -25.69 11.54 6.55
N LEU A 378 -26.74 11.00 5.91
CA LEU A 378 -27.71 10.12 6.56
C LEU A 378 -27.07 8.87 7.16
N MET A 379 -26.10 8.28 6.45
CA MET A 379 -25.34 7.10 6.90
C MET A 379 -24.22 7.44 7.88
N ARG A 380 -24.02 8.71 8.16
CA ARG A 380 -22.92 9.23 8.96
C ARG A 380 -21.57 8.67 8.45
N PHE A 381 -21.38 8.69 7.13
CA PHE A 381 -20.06 8.51 6.52
C PHE A 381 -19.22 9.77 6.65
N TYR A 382 -19.91 10.91 6.81
CA TYR A 382 -19.37 12.22 7.14
C TYR A 382 -20.23 12.83 8.25
N ASP A 383 -19.62 13.50 9.21
CA ASP A 383 -20.33 14.29 10.20
C ASP A 383 -20.70 15.66 9.58
N VAL A 384 -21.84 16.22 9.95
CA VAL A 384 -22.28 17.54 9.48
C VAL A 384 -21.40 18.64 10.08
N ASP A 385 -21.17 19.73 9.35
CA ASP A 385 -20.42 20.88 9.85
C ASP A 385 -21.28 21.72 10.81
N GLU A 386 -22.57 21.95 10.46
CA GLU A 386 -23.54 22.66 11.27
C GLU A 386 -24.89 21.94 11.25
N GLY A 387 -25.74 22.23 12.23
CA GLY A 387 -27.04 21.61 12.35
C GLY A 387 -27.01 20.20 12.93
N LYS A 388 -28.09 19.45 12.73
CA LYS A 388 -28.25 18.08 13.24
C LYS A 388 -29.17 17.24 12.37
N ILE A 389 -28.93 15.92 12.37
CA ILE A 389 -29.78 14.90 11.78
C ILE A 389 -30.31 14.02 12.91
N LEU A 390 -31.61 13.94 13.03
CA LEU A 390 -32.29 13.16 14.05
C LEU A 390 -32.97 11.94 13.41
N VAL A 391 -32.81 10.78 14.02
CA VAL A 391 -33.58 9.57 13.71
C VAL A 391 -34.40 9.21 14.92
N ASP A 392 -35.73 9.19 14.80
CA ASP A 392 -36.68 8.99 15.87
C ASP A 392 -36.41 9.93 17.08
N GLY A 393 -36.08 11.19 16.78
CA GLY A 393 -35.81 12.23 17.77
C GLY A 393 -34.42 12.18 18.41
N LYS A 394 -33.56 11.21 18.09
CA LYS A 394 -32.19 11.12 18.59
C LYS A 394 -31.19 11.61 17.52
N ASP A 395 -30.23 12.43 17.93
CA ASP A 395 -29.14 12.85 17.06
C ASP A 395 -28.30 11.63 16.65
N ILE A 396 -28.02 11.48 15.36
CA ILE A 396 -27.21 10.38 14.84
C ILE A 396 -25.79 10.35 15.41
N ARG A 397 -25.32 11.47 15.98
CA ARG A 397 -24.02 11.55 16.66
C ARG A 397 -24.04 10.96 18.08
N GLU A 398 -25.22 10.81 18.70
CA GLU A 398 -25.40 10.27 20.06
C GLU A 398 -25.64 8.75 20.05
N VAL A 399 -25.78 8.13 18.88
CA VAL A 399 -25.93 6.69 18.73
C VAL A 399 -24.71 6.10 18.04
N SER A 400 -24.45 4.79 18.29
CA SER A 400 -23.34 4.12 17.61
C SER A 400 -23.59 4.04 16.11
N ARG A 401 -22.52 4.18 15.32
CA ARG A 401 -22.58 4.04 13.85
C ARG A 401 -23.14 2.68 13.45
N HIS A 402 -22.83 1.65 14.22
CA HIS A 402 -23.39 0.32 14.00
C HIS A 402 -24.91 0.30 14.15
N ALA A 403 -25.44 0.87 15.23
CA ALA A 403 -26.89 0.97 15.46
C ALA A 403 -27.58 1.81 14.39
N LEU A 404 -27.00 2.95 13.99
CA LEU A 404 -27.51 3.78 12.92
C LEU A 404 -27.51 3.02 11.59
N ARG A 405 -26.36 2.48 11.17
CA ARG A 405 -26.19 1.81 9.86
C ARG A 405 -26.99 0.52 9.74
N SER A 406 -27.19 -0.22 10.83
CA SER A 406 -28.07 -1.40 10.86
C SER A 406 -29.55 -1.06 10.71
N SER A 407 -29.95 0.19 10.97
CA SER A 407 -31.30 0.68 10.75
C SER A 407 -31.61 1.01 9.29
N PHE A 408 -30.59 1.08 8.43
CA PHE A 408 -30.68 1.35 7.01
C PHE A 408 -30.33 0.14 6.14
N GLY A 409 -31.12 -0.11 5.12
CA GLY A 409 -30.74 -1.00 4.01
C GLY A 409 -30.33 -0.17 2.82
N MET A 410 -29.16 -0.46 2.27
CA MET A 410 -28.57 0.34 1.20
C MET A 410 -28.38 -0.48 -0.06
N VAL A 411 -28.93 -0.01 -1.18
CA VAL A 411 -28.68 -0.53 -2.53
C VAL A 411 -28.16 0.61 -3.39
N LEU A 412 -26.86 0.55 -3.69
CA LEU A 412 -26.16 1.58 -4.48
C LEU A 412 -26.20 1.29 -5.97
N GLN A 413 -25.89 2.31 -6.77
CA GLN A 413 -25.69 2.22 -8.22
C GLN A 413 -24.57 1.23 -8.55
N ASP A 414 -23.42 1.35 -7.90
CA ASP A 414 -22.30 0.44 -8.04
C ASP A 414 -22.52 -0.78 -7.12
N THR A 415 -23.00 -1.85 -7.73
CA THR A 415 -23.28 -3.11 -7.02
C THR A 415 -21.99 -3.88 -6.78
N TRP A 416 -21.52 -3.91 -5.55
CA TRP A 416 -20.35 -4.67 -5.17
C TRP A 416 -20.69 -6.13 -4.81
N ILE A 417 -19.97 -7.05 -5.44
CA ILE A 417 -20.03 -8.48 -5.18
C ILE A 417 -18.70 -8.96 -4.61
N LYS A 418 -18.75 -9.55 -3.42
CA LYS A 418 -17.58 -10.19 -2.80
C LYS A 418 -17.19 -11.42 -3.60
N SER A 419 -15.89 -11.62 -3.84
CA SER A 419 -15.40 -12.92 -4.31
C SER A 419 -15.70 -14.00 -3.27
N GLY A 420 -16.59 -14.94 -3.60
CA GLY A 420 -17.11 -15.95 -2.68
C GLY A 420 -18.40 -16.56 -3.23
N THR A 421 -19.09 -17.37 -2.42
CA THR A 421 -20.33 -18.01 -2.85
C THR A 421 -21.50 -17.01 -2.96
N VAL A 422 -22.56 -17.39 -3.67
CA VAL A 422 -23.83 -16.64 -3.66
C VAL A 422 -24.32 -16.47 -2.22
N ARG A 423 -24.25 -17.54 -1.42
CA ARG A 423 -24.57 -17.53 0.01
C ARG A 423 -23.80 -16.45 0.76
N ASP A 424 -22.46 -16.42 0.64
CA ASP A 424 -21.60 -15.41 1.29
C ASP A 424 -21.99 -13.98 0.94
N ASN A 425 -22.45 -13.78 -0.29
CA ASN A 425 -22.89 -12.48 -0.77
C ASN A 425 -24.26 -12.08 -0.21
N ILE A 426 -25.20 -13.00 -0.09
CA ILE A 426 -26.53 -12.71 0.45
C ILE A 426 -26.48 -12.53 1.98
N CYS A 427 -25.74 -13.39 2.68
CA CYS A 427 -25.65 -13.40 4.14
C CYS A 427 -24.74 -12.32 4.72
N PHE A 428 -24.21 -11.39 3.90
CA PHE A 428 -23.25 -10.37 4.35
C PHE A 428 -23.73 -9.55 5.57
N GLY A 429 -25.03 -9.24 5.65
CA GLY A 429 -25.63 -8.52 6.78
C GLY A 429 -26.23 -9.43 7.87
N LYS A 430 -26.40 -10.75 7.60
CA LYS A 430 -26.96 -11.74 8.53
C LYS A 430 -26.25 -13.09 8.34
N PRO A 431 -25.06 -13.27 8.92
CA PRO A 431 -24.23 -14.48 8.70
C PRO A 431 -24.91 -15.79 9.13
N ASP A 432 -25.78 -15.73 10.14
CA ASP A 432 -26.45 -16.91 10.74
C ASP A 432 -27.80 -17.25 10.07
N ALA A 433 -28.08 -16.70 8.87
CA ALA A 433 -29.32 -16.95 8.15
C ALA A 433 -29.45 -18.41 7.70
N THR A 434 -30.63 -18.99 7.91
CA THR A 434 -30.92 -20.34 7.42
C THR A 434 -31.17 -20.37 5.92
N ASP A 435 -31.04 -21.56 5.30
CA ASP A 435 -31.29 -21.71 3.86
C ASP A 435 -32.72 -21.35 3.49
N GLU A 436 -33.69 -21.63 4.37
CA GLU A 436 -35.08 -21.25 4.14
C GLU A 436 -35.25 -19.72 4.14
N GLU A 437 -34.59 -19.00 5.04
CA GLU A 437 -34.61 -17.54 5.09
C GLU A 437 -33.98 -16.94 3.82
N ILE A 438 -32.82 -17.46 3.39
CA ILE A 438 -32.12 -17.03 2.18
C ILE A 438 -33.00 -17.26 0.94
N ILE A 439 -33.58 -18.47 0.79
CA ILE A 439 -34.44 -18.82 -0.35
C ILE A 439 -35.69 -17.93 -0.36
N ARG A 440 -36.31 -17.69 0.80
CA ARG A 440 -37.46 -16.80 0.92
C ARG A 440 -37.10 -15.37 0.47
N ALA A 441 -36.03 -14.80 1.01
CA ALA A 441 -35.56 -13.48 0.60
C ALA A 441 -35.23 -13.41 -0.90
N ALA A 442 -34.59 -14.45 -1.44
CA ALA A 442 -34.26 -14.55 -2.85
C ALA A 442 -35.53 -14.65 -3.75
N LYS A 443 -36.57 -15.33 -3.33
CA LYS A 443 -37.84 -15.41 -4.03
C LYS A 443 -38.56 -14.04 -4.01
N GLU A 444 -38.56 -13.37 -2.87
CA GLU A 444 -39.16 -12.03 -2.74
C GLU A 444 -38.44 -10.99 -3.59
N ALA A 445 -37.10 -11.04 -3.62
CA ALA A 445 -36.25 -10.18 -4.44
C ALA A 445 -36.14 -10.60 -5.92
N ARG A 446 -36.90 -11.63 -6.37
CA ARG A 446 -36.83 -12.17 -7.75
C ARG A 446 -35.46 -12.72 -8.17
N SER A 447 -34.52 -12.91 -7.26
CA SER A 447 -33.17 -13.44 -7.56
C SER A 447 -33.14 -14.98 -7.61
N TRP A 448 -34.07 -15.69 -6.97
CA TRP A 448 -34.09 -17.16 -6.89
C TRP A 448 -34.09 -17.84 -8.25
N GLU A 449 -34.78 -17.27 -9.25
CA GLU A 449 -34.90 -17.87 -10.57
C GLU A 449 -33.56 -18.01 -11.31
N PHE A 450 -32.66 -17.05 -11.15
CA PHE A 450 -31.33 -17.20 -11.74
C PHE A 450 -30.38 -17.99 -10.82
N ILE A 451 -30.49 -17.84 -9.49
CA ILE A 451 -29.64 -18.56 -8.52
C ILE A 451 -29.79 -20.08 -8.69
N ARG A 452 -31.03 -20.59 -8.81
CA ARG A 452 -31.28 -22.05 -8.98
C ARG A 452 -30.76 -22.62 -10.30
N ARG A 453 -30.45 -21.75 -11.29
CA ARG A 453 -29.87 -22.15 -12.60
C ARG A 453 -28.36 -22.18 -12.57
N LEU A 454 -27.74 -21.65 -11.54
CA LEU A 454 -26.30 -21.71 -11.37
C LEU A 454 -25.85 -23.14 -11.06
N PRO A 455 -24.66 -23.58 -11.48
CA PRO A 455 -24.20 -24.97 -11.36
C PRO A 455 -24.29 -25.58 -9.97
N LYS A 456 -24.09 -24.77 -8.93
CA LYS A 456 -24.13 -25.18 -7.51
C LYS A 456 -25.15 -24.37 -6.69
N GLY A 457 -26.11 -23.70 -7.35
CA GLY A 457 -27.09 -22.85 -6.68
C GLY A 457 -26.46 -21.82 -5.74
N LEU A 458 -26.84 -21.83 -4.45
CA LEU A 458 -26.29 -20.93 -3.41
C LEU A 458 -24.79 -21.07 -3.17
N ASP A 459 -24.21 -22.24 -3.44
CA ASP A 459 -22.79 -22.51 -3.22
C ASP A 459 -21.93 -22.26 -4.48
N THR A 460 -22.50 -21.66 -5.52
CA THR A 460 -21.76 -21.21 -6.70
C THR A 460 -20.85 -20.04 -6.32
N VAL A 461 -19.56 -20.16 -6.61
CA VAL A 461 -18.57 -19.08 -6.40
C VAL A 461 -18.76 -18.03 -7.48
N LEU A 462 -18.89 -16.78 -7.05
CA LEU A 462 -18.99 -15.59 -7.90
C LEU A 462 -17.69 -14.80 -7.90
N HIS A 463 -17.38 -14.26 -9.05
CA HIS A 463 -16.38 -13.21 -9.27
C HIS A 463 -17.07 -11.99 -9.87
N GLU A 464 -16.41 -10.86 -9.92
CA GLU A 464 -17.02 -9.59 -10.34
C GLU A 464 -17.75 -9.67 -11.69
N ASP A 465 -17.17 -10.41 -12.66
CA ASP A 465 -17.73 -10.54 -14.01
C ASP A 465 -18.56 -11.81 -14.23
N SER A 466 -18.87 -12.57 -13.15
CA SER A 466 -19.57 -13.87 -13.28
C SER A 466 -21.04 -13.76 -13.64
N ILE A 467 -21.66 -12.62 -13.35
CA ILE A 467 -23.10 -12.39 -13.50
C ILE A 467 -23.37 -10.99 -14.07
N SER A 468 -24.55 -10.83 -14.72
CA SER A 468 -24.93 -9.54 -15.30
C SER A 468 -25.18 -8.47 -14.25
N GLN A 469 -25.13 -7.19 -14.66
CA GLN A 469 -25.37 -6.05 -13.77
C GLN A 469 -26.74 -6.11 -13.08
N GLY A 470 -27.79 -6.52 -13.80
CA GLY A 470 -29.11 -6.72 -13.21
C GLY A 470 -29.16 -7.84 -12.19
N GLN A 471 -28.43 -8.94 -12.43
CA GLN A 471 -28.31 -10.03 -11.45
C GLN A 471 -27.53 -9.60 -10.20
N LYS A 472 -26.47 -8.81 -10.35
CA LYS A 472 -25.77 -8.18 -9.22
C LYS A 472 -26.72 -7.34 -8.38
N GLN A 473 -27.54 -6.51 -9.03
CA GLN A 473 -28.51 -5.66 -8.34
C GLN A 473 -29.57 -6.48 -7.60
N LEU A 474 -30.11 -7.55 -8.20
CA LEU A 474 -31.04 -8.46 -7.53
C LEU A 474 -30.41 -9.14 -6.32
N LEU A 475 -29.10 -9.50 -6.36
CA LEU A 475 -28.38 -10.03 -5.19
C LEU A 475 -28.25 -8.98 -4.08
N CYS A 476 -27.93 -7.72 -4.42
CA CYS A 476 -27.86 -6.63 -3.45
C CYS A 476 -29.24 -6.38 -2.80
N ILE A 477 -30.33 -6.40 -3.60
CA ILE A 477 -31.70 -6.32 -3.05
C ILE A 477 -31.99 -7.51 -2.13
N THR A 478 -31.58 -8.74 -2.51
CA THR A 478 -31.77 -9.95 -1.68
C THR A 478 -31.05 -9.81 -0.34
N ARG A 479 -29.83 -9.24 -0.33
CA ARG A 479 -29.07 -8.96 0.89
C ARG A 479 -29.85 -8.06 1.85
N VAL A 480 -30.43 -6.99 1.35
CA VAL A 480 -31.25 -6.07 2.15
C VAL A 480 -32.58 -6.71 2.56
N MET A 481 -33.19 -7.50 1.67
CA MET A 481 -34.44 -8.22 1.95
C MET A 481 -34.29 -9.28 3.04
N LEU A 482 -33.09 -9.85 3.20
CA LEU A 482 -32.79 -10.81 4.27
C LEU A 482 -32.73 -10.13 5.65
N CYS A 483 -32.23 -8.88 5.71
CA CYS A 483 -32.08 -8.12 6.97
C CYS A 483 -33.34 -7.34 7.35
N LEU A 484 -34.15 -6.91 6.37
CA LEU A 484 -35.40 -6.16 6.52
C LEU A 484 -35.29 -4.92 7.44
N PRO A 485 -34.35 -3.99 7.21
CA PRO A 485 -34.22 -2.80 8.03
C PRO A 485 -35.43 -1.86 7.89
N PRO A 486 -35.74 -1.01 8.90
CA PRO A 486 -36.88 -0.10 8.88
C PRO A 486 -36.74 1.05 7.88
N MET A 487 -35.53 1.43 7.51
CA MET A 487 -35.25 2.51 6.57
C MET A 487 -34.43 2.02 5.39
N LEU A 488 -34.59 2.64 4.22
CA LEU A 488 -33.93 2.26 2.99
C LEU A 488 -33.30 3.45 2.30
N ILE A 489 -32.14 3.19 1.69
CA ILE A 489 -31.48 4.09 0.75
C ILE A 489 -31.30 3.34 -0.56
N LEU A 490 -31.89 3.85 -1.64
CA LEU A 490 -31.92 3.22 -2.94
C LEU A 490 -31.38 4.17 -4.00
N ASP A 491 -30.43 3.71 -4.81
CA ASP A 491 -29.92 4.45 -5.97
C ASP A 491 -30.31 3.70 -7.24
N GLU A 492 -31.16 4.32 -8.05
CA GLU A 492 -31.86 3.69 -9.20
C GLU A 492 -31.11 3.80 -10.53
N ALA A 493 -29.81 3.84 -10.58
CA ALA A 493 -29.13 3.86 -11.87
C ALA A 493 -29.16 2.47 -12.55
N THR A 494 -29.97 2.33 -13.60
CA THR A 494 -30.18 1.06 -14.32
C THR A 494 -29.89 1.16 -15.83
N SER A 495 -29.07 2.11 -16.25
CA SER A 495 -28.76 2.40 -17.65
C SER A 495 -28.17 1.25 -18.49
N SER A 496 -27.82 0.12 -17.86
CA SER A 496 -27.11 -1.01 -18.48
C SER A 496 -27.80 -2.36 -18.29
N ILE A 497 -29.12 -2.37 -17.96
CA ILE A 497 -29.88 -3.60 -17.65
C ILE A 497 -30.90 -3.86 -18.77
N ASP A 498 -31.07 -5.13 -19.14
CA ASP A 498 -32.09 -5.53 -20.08
C ASP A 498 -33.52 -5.30 -19.50
N THR A 499 -34.48 -4.99 -20.36
CA THR A 499 -35.85 -4.60 -19.98
C THR A 499 -36.56 -5.63 -19.09
N ARG A 500 -36.29 -6.94 -19.28
CA ARG A 500 -36.93 -7.99 -18.47
C ARG A 500 -36.40 -8.00 -17.06
N THR A 501 -35.08 -7.94 -16.91
CA THR A 501 -34.43 -7.91 -15.59
C THR A 501 -34.76 -6.59 -14.90
N GLU A 502 -34.87 -5.50 -15.64
CA GLU A 502 -35.26 -4.20 -15.13
C GLU A 502 -36.64 -4.23 -14.45
N LEU A 503 -37.64 -4.88 -15.05
CA LEU A 503 -38.96 -5.05 -14.44
C LEU A 503 -38.88 -5.86 -13.15
N GLN A 504 -38.05 -6.91 -13.12
CA GLN A 504 -37.86 -7.73 -11.92
C GLN A 504 -37.20 -6.92 -10.76
N VAL A 505 -36.21 -6.09 -11.09
CA VAL A 505 -35.56 -5.19 -10.13
C VAL A 505 -36.57 -4.19 -9.58
N GLN A 506 -37.44 -3.63 -10.42
CA GLN A 506 -38.47 -2.68 -10.00
C GLN A 506 -39.51 -3.34 -9.08
N GLU A 507 -40.01 -4.52 -9.42
CA GLU A 507 -40.92 -5.27 -8.55
C GLU A 507 -40.27 -5.60 -7.18
N ALA A 508 -38.99 -5.92 -7.19
CA ALA A 508 -38.23 -6.19 -5.96
C ALA A 508 -38.08 -4.92 -5.10
N PHE A 509 -37.79 -3.76 -5.70
CA PHE A 509 -37.75 -2.49 -4.99
C PHE A 509 -39.11 -2.11 -4.40
N ASP A 510 -40.21 -2.23 -5.16
CA ASP A 510 -41.54 -1.93 -4.67
C ASP A 510 -41.95 -2.77 -3.47
N LYS A 511 -41.59 -4.06 -3.48
CA LYS A 511 -41.78 -4.94 -2.31
C LYS A 511 -40.92 -4.53 -1.13
N LEU A 512 -39.63 -4.22 -1.39
CA LEU A 512 -38.69 -3.81 -0.35
C LEU A 512 -39.14 -2.53 0.37
N MET A 513 -39.66 -1.56 -0.38
CA MET A 513 -40.09 -0.25 0.13
C MET A 513 -41.42 -0.31 0.91
N LYS A 514 -42.21 -1.37 0.80
CA LYS A 514 -43.55 -1.43 1.40
C LYS A 514 -43.47 -1.31 2.94
N GLY A 515 -44.09 -0.24 3.48
CA GLY A 515 -44.15 0.03 4.91
C GLY A 515 -42.85 0.52 5.53
N ARG A 516 -41.84 0.94 4.72
CA ARG A 516 -40.55 1.45 5.20
C ARG A 516 -40.28 2.85 4.70
N THR A 517 -39.60 3.63 5.54
CA THR A 517 -39.11 4.96 5.13
C THR A 517 -37.99 4.78 4.09
N SER A 518 -38.17 5.35 2.89
CA SER A 518 -37.26 5.08 1.78
C SER A 518 -36.78 6.37 1.14
N PHE A 519 -35.48 6.55 1.09
CA PHE A 519 -34.80 7.64 0.36
C PHE A 519 -34.31 7.09 -0.98
N ILE A 520 -34.77 7.68 -2.08
CA ILE A 520 -34.52 7.13 -3.42
C ILE A 520 -33.88 8.22 -4.28
N VAL A 521 -32.66 7.99 -4.74
CA VAL A 521 -32.08 8.79 -5.83
C VAL A 521 -32.76 8.34 -7.12
N ALA A 522 -33.77 9.09 -7.50
CA ALA A 522 -34.67 8.67 -8.56
C ALA A 522 -34.17 9.13 -9.93
N HIS A 523 -34.01 8.17 -10.82
CA HIS A 523 -33.71 8.35 -12.23
C HIS A 523 -34.87 7.89 -13.14
N ARG A 524 -35.98 7.42 -12.55
CA ARG A 524 -37.15 6.89 -13.27
C ARG A 524 -38.40 7.66 -12.93
N LEU A 525 -39.19 7.85 -13.97
CA LEU A 525 -40.46 8.55 -13.86
C LEU A 525 -41.44 7.86 -12.92
N SER A 526 -41.55 6.52 -12.99
CA SER A 526 -42.46 5.73 -12.13
C SER A 526 -42.18 5.91 -10.65
N THR A 527 -40.90 5.92 -10.25
CA THR A 527 -40.48 6.11 -8.88
C THR A 527 -40.78 7.51 -8.38
N ILE A 528 -40.53 8.52 -9.22
CA ILE A 528 -40.80 9.93 -8.91
C ILE A 528 -42.31 10.17 -8.70
N ARG A 529 -43.14 9.63 -9.59
CA ARG A 529 -44.61 9.79 -9.50
C ARG A 529 -45.23 9.15 -8.26
N ASN A 530 -44.67 8.01 -7.82
CA ASN A 530 -45.18 7.24 -6.68
C ASN A 530 -44.56 7.68 -5.32
N ALA A 531 -43.69 8.70 -5.31
CA ALA A 531 -43.09 9.23 -4.11
C ALA A 531 -44.10 10.05 -3.28
N SER A 532 -44.05 9.88 -1.97
CA SER A 532 -44.83 10.68 -1.01
C SER A 532 -44.34 12.13 -0.95
N LEU A 533 -43.05 12.31 -1.16
CA LEU A 533 -42.36 13.60 -1.15
C LEU A 533 -41.23 13.58 -2.19
N ILE A 534 -41.15 14.60 -3.01
CA ILE A 534 -40.07 14.84 -3.96
C ILE A 534 -39.22 15.99 -3.44
N LEU A 535 -37.92 15.76 -3.30
CA LEU A 535 -36.94 16.80 -2.99
C LEU A 535 -36.19 17.16 -4.26
N VAL A 536 -36.35 18.39 -4.69
CA VAL A 536 -35.68 18.92 -5.88
C VAL A 536 -34.43 19.65 -5.43
N MET A 537 -33.28 19.06 -5.72
CA MET A 537 -31.97 19.59 -5.33
C MET A 537 -31.30 20.30 -6.51
N LYS A 538 -30.74 21.47 -6.24
CA LYS A 538 -29.88 22.21 -7.16
C LYS A 538 -28.81 22.96 -6.35
N ASP A 539 -27.56 22.85 -6.77
CA ASP A 539 -26.42 23.53 -6.17
C ASP A 539 -26.38 23.36 -4.62
N GLY A 540 -26.62 22.11 -4.14
CA GLY A 540 -26.59 21.74 -2.74
C GLY A 540 -27.80 22.14 -1.91
N LYS A 541 -28.81 22.82 -2.47
CA LYS A 541 -29.99 23.31 -1.74
C LYS A 541 -31.25 22.58 -2.21
N ILE A 542 -32.22 22.43 -1.30
CA ILE A 542 -33.58 22.05 -1.68
C ILE A 542 -34.26 23.31 -2.21
N ILE A 543 -34.50 23.35 -3.55
CA ILE A 543 -35.15 24.49 -4.20
C ILE A 543 -36.67 24.33 -4.27
N GLU A 544 -37.17 23.09 -4.32
CA GLU A 544 -38.58 22.75 -4.33
C GLU A 544 -38.82 21.46 -3.55
N GLN A 545 -39.93 21.37 -2.85
CA GLN A 545 -40.43 20.15 -2.23
C GLN A 545 -41.94 20.05 -2.33
N GLY A 546 -42.47 18.85 -2.48
CA GLY A 546 -43.90 18.57 -2.62
C GLY A 546 -44.13 17.23 -3.31
N ASN A 547 -45.39 16.89 -3.57
CA ASN A 547 -45.74 15.73 -4.37
C ASN A 547 -45.66 16.03 -5.88
N HIS A 548 -45.77 15.01 -6.72
CA HIS A 548 -45.66 15.12 -8.15
C HIS A 548 -46.65 16.16 -8.78
N GLU A 549 -47.92 16.10 -8.38
CA GLU A 549 -48.95 16.99 -8.92
C GLU A 549 -48.75 18.45 -8.49
N GLU A 550 -48.37 18.66 -7.22
CA GLU A 550 -48.11 19.99 -6.68
C GLU A 550 -46.94 20.66 -7.40
N LEU A 551 -45.84 19.92 -7.59
CA LEU A 551 -44.65 20.46 -8.24
C LEU A 551 -44.83 20.72 -9.74
N LEU A 552 -45.62 19.90 -10.43
CA LEU A 552 -45.98 20.17 -11.82
C LEU A 552 -46.84 21.43 -11.94
N LYS A 553 -47.83 21.64 -11.05
CA LYS A 553 -48.69 22.84 -11.04
C LYS A 553 -47.91 24.12 -10.76
N LYS A 554 -46.83 24.04 -9.94
CA LYS A 554 -45.96 25.19 -9.66
C LYS A 554 -45.20 25.71 -10.87
N GLY A 555 -45.02 24.90 -11.93
CA GLY A 555 -44.30 25.30 -13.14
C GLY A 555 -42.82 25.65 -12.93
N GLY A 556 -42.22 25.20 -11.82
CA GLY A 556 -40.88 25.55 -11.40
C GLY A 556 -39.77 24.73 -12.04
N PHE A 557 -38.69 24.51 -11.32
CA PHE A 557 -37.53 23.74 -11.80
C PHE A 557 -37.87 22.27 -12.05
N TYR A 558 -38.70 21.68 -11.16
CA TYR A 558 -39.18 20.30 -11.30
C TYR A 558 -39.93 20.11 -12.62
N HIS A 559 -40.84 21.04 -12.95
CA HIS A 559 -41.59 21.00 -14.20
C HIS A 559 -40.67 21.01 -15.42
N LYS A 560 -39.64 21.86 -15.42
CA LYS A 560 -38.65 21.91 -16.51
C LYS A 560 -37.84 20.61 -16.60
N LEU A 561 -37.39 20.08 -15.44
CA LEU A 561 -36.65 18.83 -15.37
C LEU A 561 -37.47 17.65 -15.89
N TYR A 562 -38.74 17.59 -15.50
CA TYR A 562 -39.68 16.56 -15.93
C TYR A 562 -39.84 16.54 -17.43
N HIS A 563 -40.18 17.67 -18.05
CA HIS A 563 -40.36 17.75 -19.49
C HIS A 563 -39.08 17.52 -20.28
N SER A 564 -37.93 17.92 -19.78
CA SER A 564 -36.65 17.71 -20.46
C SER A 564 -36.14 16.26 -20.40
N GLN A 565 -36.48 15.50 -19.36
CA GLN A 565 -35.97 14.13 -19.16
C GLN A 565 -36.97 13.04 -19.57
N PHE A 566 -38.29 13.31 -19.53
CA PHE A 566 -39.31 12.27 -19.63
C PHE A 566 -40.37 12.51 -20.71
N GLU A 567 -40.42 13.67 -21.33
CA GLU A 567 -41.33 14.00 -22.43
C GLU A 567 -40.62 14.48 -23.71
N GLY A 568 -39.26 14.39 -23.72
CA GLY A 568 -38.43 14.76 -24.86
C GLY A 568 -38.22 13.63 -25.85
#